data_6a37260183a9089c5fe42358d4c9a7db
#
_entry.id   6a37260183a9089c5fe42358d4c9a7db
#
_cell.length_a   1.000
_cell.length_b   1.000
_cell.length_c   1.000
_cell.angle_alpha   90.00
_cell.angle_beta   90.00
_cell.angle_gamma   90.00
#
_symmetry.space_group_name_H-M   'P 1'
#
loop_
_entity.id
_entity.type
_entity.pdbx_description
1 polymer ?
#
loop_
_entity_poly.entity_id
_entity_poly.type
_entity_poly.pdbx_seq_one_letter_code
_entity_poly.pdbx_strand_id
1 'polypeptide(L)'
;NNAFKIPNPPVWGGKFWEHPVGIWDDQVGIGLRSAYLASVYAVRLMMDKEDSLKLVINISSSGSERYALSASYGIAKMGTDRLTRDFAVEGKEDGLCVVGLWPSQVLTEFILESIEKGDIKLDDENSETPLYTGRVVAALADDSDRHIRNGQVLTTAELAIHYDLTDERGKQPKGKRNPTMYRETI
;
A
#
# COMPACT_ATOMS: atom_id res chain seq x y z
N ASN A 1 -4.08 6.21 3.33
CA ASN A 1 -4.48 6.33 1.91
C ASN A 1 -4.62 4.94 1.30
N ASN A 2 -5.84 4.51 1.00
CA ASN A 2 -6.13 3.17 0.47
C ASN A 2 -7.17 3.21 -0.68
N ALA A 3 -7.39 4.36 -1.29
CA ALA A 3 -8.33 4.46 -2.40
C ALA A 3 -7.77 3.72 -3.63
N PHE A 4 -8.59 2.86 -4.21
CA PHE A 4 -8.28 2.14 -5.44
C PHE A 4 -9.58 1.89 -6.21
N LYS A 5 -9.57 2.10 -7.51
CA LYS A 5 -10.70 1.75 -8.37
C LYS A 5 -10.32 0.57 -9.25
N ILE A 6 -11.12 -0.49 -9.15
CA ILE A 6 -11.05 -1.62 -10.06
C ILE A 6 -11.69 -1.17 -11.38
N PRO A 7 -10.98 -1.29 -12.52
CA PRO A 7 -11.58 -1.00 -13.82
C PRO A 7 -12.82 -1.86 -14.09
N ASN A 8 -13.76 -1.34 -14.85
CA ASN A 8 -14.93 -2.10 -15.28
C ASN A 8 -14.98 -2.16 -16.82
N PRO A 9 -14.79 -3.35 -17.45
CA PRO A 9 -14.51 -4.64 -16.80
C PRO A 9 -13.14 -4.70 -16.12
N PRO A 10 -12.93 -5.61 -15.13
CA PRO A 10 -11.63 -5.80 -14.49
C PRO A 10 -10.54 -6.19 -15.50
N VAL A 11 -9.32 -5.73 -15.26
CA VAL A 11 -8.17 -6.02 -16.12
C VAL A 11 -7.18 -6.89 -15.34
N TRP A 12 -7.01 -8.12 -15.81
CA TRP A 12 -6.13 -9.13 -15.24
C TRP A 12 -4.93 -9.44 -16.13
N GLY A 13 -4.20 -8.42 -16.56
CA GLY A 13 -3.09 -8.53 -17.50
C GLY A 13 -3.50 -8.17 -18.93
N GLY A 14 -2.75 -8.67 -19.92
CA GLY A 14 -2.96 -8.36 -21.32
C GLY A 14 -2.03 -7.27 -21.86
N LYS A 15 -2.23 -6.89 -23.11
CA LYS A 15 -1.38 -5.93 -23.77
C LYS A 15 -1.90 -4.51 -23.56
N PHE A 16 -1.03 -3.59 -23.14
CA PHE A 16 -1.44 -2.23 -22.77
C PHE A 16 -2.18 -1.48 -23.90
N TRP A 17 -1.86 -1.77 -25.15
CA TRP A 17 -2.53 -1.13 -26.31
C TRP A 17 -3.92 -1.70 -26.63
N GLU A 18 -4.32 -2.78 -25.99
CA GLU A 18 -5.65 -3.39 -26.08
C GLU A 18 -6.58 -2.93 -24.95
N HIS A 19 -6.02 -2.29 -23.91
CA HIS A 19 -6.79 -1.78 -22.78
C HIS A 19 -7.51 -0.48 -23.13
N PRO A 20 -8.72 -0.24 -22.56
CA PRO A 20 -9.37 1.05 -22.65
C PRO A 20 -8.48 2.16 -22.08
N VAL A 21 -8.39 3.30 -22.76
CA VAL A 21 -7.58 4.45 -22.29
C VAL A 21 -8.02 4.92 -20.90
N GLY A 22 -9.32 4.83 -20.58
CA GLY A 22 -9.88 5.21 -19.27
C GLY A 22 -9.34 4.44 -18.08
N ILE A 23 -8.65 3.30 -18.28
CA ILE A 23 -7.99 2.57 -17.19
C ILE A 23 -6.94 3.43 -16.49
N TRP A 24 -6.35 4.38 -17.21
CA TRP A 24 -5.41 5.34 -16.65
C TRP A 24 -6.08 6.21 -15.59
N ASP A 25 -7.25 6.77 -15.90
CA ASP A 25 -7.99 7.62 -14.97
C ASP A 25 -8.46 6.86 -13.74
N ASP A 26 -8.84 5.59 -13.91
CA ASP A 26 -9.23 4.71 -12.81
C ASP A 26 -8.07 4.41 -11.87
N GLN A 27 -6.89 4.11 -12.38
CA GLN A 27 -5.77 3.63 -11.58
C GLN A 27 -4.84 4.76 -11.13
N VAL A 28 -4.51 5.67 -12.01
CA VAL A 28 -3.65 6.82 -11.69
C VAL A 28 -4.46 7.98 -11.12
N GLY A 29 -5.58 8.31 -11.76
CA GLY A 29 -6.45 9.41 -11.34
C GLY A 29 -7.09 9.16 -9.96
N ILE A 30 -7.59 7.96 -9.72
CA ILE A 30 -8.18 7.61 -8.41
C ILE A 30 -7.10 7.04 -7.46
N GLY A 31 -6.29 6.09 -7.88
CA GLY A 31 -5.32 5.46 -7.01
C GLY A 31 -4.21 6.42 -6.53
N LEU A 32 -3.45 6.97 -7.45
CA LEU A 32 -2.28 7.80 -7.12
C LEU A 32 -2.67 9.24 -6.74
N ARG A 33 -3.48 9.90 -7.58
CA ARG A 33 -3.85 11.30 -7.34
C ARG A 33 -4.62 11.49 -6.03
N SER A 34 -5.48 10.55 -5.66
CA SER A 34 -6.21 10.66 -4.38
C SER A 34 -5.27 10.56 -3.19
N ALA A 35 -4.25 9.68 -3.24
CA ALA A 35 -3.25 9.58 -2.18
C ALA A 35 -2.50 10.90 -1.99
N TYR A 36 -2.11 11.57 -3.09
CA TYR A 36 -1.50 12.90 -3.05
C TYR A 36 -2.43 13.93 -2.40
N LEU A 37 -3.66 14.07 -2.92
CA LEU A 37 -4.61 15.08 -2.43
C LEU A 37 -5.00 14.87 -0.97
N ALA A 38 -5.31 13.62 -0.59
CA ALA A 38 -5.67 13.30 0.77
C ALA A 38 -4.52 13.61 1.74
N SER A 39 -3.28 13.30 1.35
CA SER A 39 -2.10 13.64 2.14
C SER A 39 -1.94 15.15 2.31
N VAL A 40 -2.07 15.93 1.24
CA VAL A 40 -1.95 17.41 1.32
C VAL A 40 -2.93 18.00 2.33
N TYR A 41 -4.20 17.58 2.28
CA TYR A 41 -5.21 18.10 3.21
C TYR A 41 -5.04 17.56 4.62
N ALA A 42 -4.76 16.27 4.78
CA ALA A 42 -4.59 15.66 6.09
C ALA A 42 -3.36 16.23 6.81
N VAL A 43 -2.22 16.38 6.11
CA VAL A 43 -0.99 16.90 6.72
C VAL A 43 -1.17 18.36 7.16
N ARG A 44 -1.86 19.19 6.39
CA ARG A 44 -2.19 20.56 6.85
C ARG A 44 -2.94 20.55 8.18
N LEU A 45 -3.95 19.68 8.32
CA LEU A 45 -4.70 19.54 9.58
C LEU A 45 -3.85 18.98 10.73
N MET A 46 -2.89 18.09 10.42
CA MET A 46 -1.96 17.55 11.42
C MET A 46 -0.96 18.61 11.90
N MET A 47 -0.51 19.49 11.01
CA MET A 47 0.45 20.57 11.38
C MET A 47 -0.19 21.65 12.24
N ASP A 48 -1.49 21.88 12.12
CA ASP A 48 -2.24 22.84 12.95
C ASP A 48 -2.40 22.39 14.42
N LYS A 49 -1.98 21.15 14.76
CA LYS A 49 -2.13 20.59 16.11
C LYS A 49 -0.79 20.07 16.62
N GLU A 50 -0.29 20.64 17.73
CA GLU A 50 1.00 20.28 18.32
C GLU A 50 1.05 18.79 18.75
N ASP A 51 0.00 18.28 19.38
CA ASP A 51 -0.06 16.91 19.91
C ASP A 51 -0.66 15.89 18.93
N SER A 52 -0.71 16.19 17.64
CA SER A 52 -1.29 15.27 16.66
C SER A 52 -0.33 14.13 16.30
N LEU A 53 -0.90 12.94 16.07
CA LEU A 53 -0.19 11.86 15.41
C LEU A 53 0.08 12.26 13.94
N LYS A 54 1.30 12.69 13.65
CA LYS A 54 1.71 13.09 12.30
C LYS A 54 2.17 11.86 11.51
N LEU A 55 1.20 11.04 11.08
CA LEU A 55 1.45 9.79 10.38
C LEU A 55 0.60 9.70 9.11
N VAL A 56 1.24 9.41 7.98
CA VAL A 56 0.61 9.05 6.71
C VAL A 56 1.03 7.63 6.33
N ILE A 57 0.07 6.76 6.07
CA ILE A 57 0.31 5.41 5.54
C ILE A 57 -0.29 5.32 4.14
N ASN A 58 0.55 5.02 3.16
CA ASN A 58 0.15 4.83 1.77
C ASN A 58 0.08 3.34 1.44
N ILE A 59 -1.10 2.83 1.12
CA ILE A 59 -1.27 1.42 0.71
C ILE A 59 -0.87 1.29 -0.76
N SER A 60 0.25 0.61 -0.97
CA SER A 60 0.80 0.30 -2.27
C SER A 60 0.80 -1.22 -2.53
N SER A 61 1.66 -1.72 -3.36
CA SER A 61 1.82 -3.16 -3.58
C SER A 61 3.13 -3.47 -4.30
N SER A 62 3.52 -4.75 -4.32
CA SER A 62 4.64 -5.25 -5.11
C SER A 62 4.49 -5.00 -6.63
N GLY A 63 3.32 -4.56 -7.09
CA GLY A 63 3.10 -4.07 -8.46
C GLY A 63 3.90 -2.83 -8.82
N SER A 64 4.49 -2.13 -7.85
CA SER A 64 5.42 -1.03 -8.08
C SER A 64 6.80 -1.50 -8.57
N GLU A 65 7.21 -2.71 -8.21
CA GLU A 65 8.53 -3.27 -8.58
C GLU A 65 8.47 -4.31 -9.70
N ARG A 66 7.33 -4.95 -9.88
CA ARG A 66 7.15 -6.01 -10.87
C ARG A 66 5.82 -5.88 -11.57
N TYR A 67 5.74 -6.42 -12.78
CA TYR A 67 4.48 -6.41 -13.51
C TYR A 67 3.37 -7.13 -12.72
N ALA A 68 2.26 -6.42 -12.54
CA ALA A 68 1.04 -6.94 -11.95
C ALA A 68 -0.17 -6.22 -12.57
N LEU A 69 -1.19 -6.95 -12.92
CA LEU A 69 -2.47 -6.50 -13.46
C LEU A 69 -2.34 -5.71 -14.78
N SER A 70 -1.75 -4.51 -14.76
CA SER A 70 -1.60 -3.65 -15.93
C SER A 70 -0.43 -2.67 -15.78
N ALA A 71 0.02 -2.06 -16.87
CA ALA A 71 1.07 -1.03 -16.83
C ALA A 71 0.63 0.20 -16.01
N SER A 72 -0.62 0.66 -16.15
CA SER A 72 -1.15 1.78 -15.38
C SER A 72 -1.24 1.50 -13.89
N TYR A 73 -1.54 0.25 -13.50
CA TYR A 73 -1.48 -0.19 -12.10
C TYR A 73 -0.06 -0.09 -11.54
N GLY A 74 0.92 -0.64 -12.25
CA GLY A 74 2.33 -0.56 -11.85
C GLY A 74 2.81 0.88 -11.68
N ILE A 75 2.46 1.76 -12.62
CA ILE A 75 2.78 3.19 -12.56
C ILE A 75 2.13 3.84 -11.34
N ALA A 76 0.85 3.56 -11.07
CA ALA A 76 0.15 4.12 -9.91
C ALA A 76 0.80 3.67 -8.59
N LYS A 77 1.16 2.38 -8.47
CA LYS A 77 1.80 1.85 -7.25
C LYS A 77 3.24 2.35 -7.10
N MET A 78 4.02 2.42 -8.17
CA MET A 78 5.35 3.05 -8.15
C MET A 78 5.28 4.53 -7.77
N GLY A 79 4.31 5.26 -8.32
CA GLY A 79 4.06 6.65 -7.95
C GLY A 79 3.67 6.80 -6.47
N THR A 80 2.89 5.88 -5.91
CA THR A 80 2.54 5.86 -4.49
C THR A 80 3.76 5.62 -3.58
N ASP A 81 4.65 4.71 -3.97
CA ASP A 81 5.91 4.48 -3.25
C ASP A 81 6.84 5.68 -3.35
N ARG A 82 6.87 6.35 -4.52
CA ARG A 82 7.63 7.58 -4.70
C ARG A 82 7.08 8.72 -3.83
N LEU A 83 5.76 8.93 -3.78
CA LEU A 83 5.12 9.90 -2.87
C LEU A 83 5.50 9.64 -1.42
N THR A 84 5.53 8.38 -1.00
CA THR A 84 5.93 8.01 0.36
C THR A 84 7.31 8.55 0.71
N ARG A 85 8.27 8.39 -0.19
CA ARG A 85 9.64 8.84 0.02
C ARG A 85 9.78 10.34 -0.01
N ASP A 86 9.19 10.97 -1.01
CA ASP A 86 9.31 12.42 -1.19
C ASP A 86 8.61 13.17 -0.04
N PHE A 87 7.42 12.75 0.37
CA PHE A 87 6.72 13.33 1.51
C PHE A 87 7.47 13.13 2.84
N ALA A 88 8.13 11.98 2.99
CA ALA A 88 8.97 11.73 4.16
C ALA A 88 10.18 12.67 4.23
N VAL A 89 10.77 13.01 3.09
CA VAL A 89 11.86 14.01 3.01
C VAL A 89 11.33 15.40 3.31
N GLU A 90 10.24 15.80 2.66
CA GLU A 90 9.67 17.15 2.80
C GLU A 90 9.15 17.43 4.22
N GLY A 91 8.55 16.44 4.88
CA GLY A 91 7.93 16.60 6.21
C GLY A 91 8.82 16.23 7.39
N LYS A 92 10.11 15.87 7.16
CA LYS A 92 11.01 15.35 8.20
C LYS A 92 11.21 16.31 9.36
N GLU A 93 11.50 17.55 9.06
CA GLU A 93 11.78 18.59 10.07
C GLU A 93 10.52 18.97 10.87
N ASP A 94 9.33 18.73 10.31
CA ASP A 94 8.03 18.98 10.96
C ASP A 94 7.53 17.76 11.76
N GLY A 95 8.33 16.70 11.84
CA GLY A 95 7.98 15.46 12.56
C GLY A 95 6.96 14.58 11.86
N LEU A 96 6.72 14.79 10.55
CA LEU A 96 5.85 13.92 9.76
C LEU A 96 6.53 12.57 9.50
N CYS A 97 5.81 11.50 9.79
CA CYS A 97 6.20 10.14 9.43
C CYS A 97 5.32 9.66 8.27
N VAL A 98 5.94 9.23 7.18
CA VAL A 98 5.23 8.70 6.00
C VAL A 98 5.76 7.31 5.69
N VAL A 99 4.88 6.31 5.65
CA VAL A 99 5.23 4.90 5.40
C VAL A 99 4.41 4.34 4.27
N GLY A 100 5.05 3.66 3.34
CA GLY A 100 4.40 2.83 2.34
C GLY A 100 4.16 1.43 2.90
N LEU A 101 2.97 0.88 2.68
CA LEU A 101 2.62 -0.47 3.13
C LEU A 101 2.18 -1.30 1.93
N TRP A 102 2.78 -2.48 1.79
CA TRP A 102 2.43 -3.47 0.79
C TRP A 102 1.72 -4.65 1.44
N PRO A 103 0.39 -4.66 1.42
CA PRO A 103 -0.34 -5.88 1.70
C PRO A 103 -0.05 -6.95 0.64
N SER A 104 -0.17 -8.21 1.03
CA SER A 104 -0.17 -9.33 0.09
C SER A 104 -1.54 -9.43 -0.61
N GLN A 105 -2.00 -10.63 -0.95
CA GLN A 105 -3.33 -10.83 -1.48
C GLN A 105 -4.36 -10.68 -0.35
N VAL A 106 -4.98 -9.51 -0.27
CA VAL A 106 -6.01 -9.24 0.76
C VAL A 106 -7.33 -9.86 0.33
N LEU A 107 -7.88 -10.74 1.16
CA LEU A 107 -9.11 -11.49 0.92
C LEU A 107 -10.35 -10.60 1.15
N THR A 108 -10.52 -9.60 0.30
CA THR A 108 -11.74 -8.80 0.22
C THR A 108 -12.83 -9.57 -0.52
N GLU A 109 -14.08 -9.12 -0.43
CA GLU A 109 -15.22 -9.72 -1.13
C GLU A 109 -14.93 -9.85 -2.64
N PHE A 110 -14.40 -8.79 -3.26
CA PHE A 110 -14.03 -8.79 -4.67
C PHE A 110 -12.97 -9.84 -5.01
N ILE A 111 -11.94 -9.99 -4.19
CA ILE A 111 -10.88 -10.98 -4.39
C ILE A 111 -11.43 -12.40 -4.21
N LEU A 112 -12.28 -12.64 -3.21
CA LEU A 112 -12.91 -13.92 -2.98
C LEU A 112 -13.81 -14.33 -4.17
N GLU A 113 -14.64 -13.40 -4.67
CA GLU A 113 -15.44 -13.63 -5.87
C GLU A 113 -14.59 -13.92 -7.12
N SER A 114 -13.46 -13.23 -7.27
CA SER A 114 -12.55 -13.43 -8.41
C SER A 114 -11.83 -14.78 -8.33
N ILE A 115 -11.52 -15.25 -7.12
CA ILE A 115 -11.00 -16.62 -6.90
C ILE A 115 -12.06 -17.65 -7.25
N GLU A 116 -13.29 -17.47 -6.80
CA GLU A 116 -14.41 -18.37 -7.07
C GLU A 116 -14.72 -18.48 -8.57
N LYS A 117 -14.62 -17.36 -9.31
CA LYS A 117 -14.76 -17.32 -10.77
C LYS A 117 -13.57 -17.91 -11.52
N GLY A 118 -12.44 -18.15 -10.85
CA GLY A 118 -11.22 -18.64 -11.47
C GLY A 118 -10.37 -17.57 -12.17
N ASP A 119 -10.69 -16.29 -12.00
CA ASP A 119 -9.95 -15.16 -12.59
C ASP A 119 -8.56 -15.02 -11.98
N ILE A 120 -8.45 -15.31 -10.68
CA ILE A 120 -7.19 -15.29 -9.92
C ILE A 120 -7.06 -16.53 -9.05
N LYS A 121 -5.83 -16.87 -8.70
CA LYS A 121 -5.54 -17.98 -7.79
C LYS A 121 -5.37 -17.49 -6.36
N LEU A 122 -5.88 -18.28 -5.40
CA LEU A 122 -5.59 -18.06 -3.98
C LEU A 122 -4.10 -18.29 -3.72
N ASP A 123 -3.48 -17.38 -3.00
CA ASP A 123 -2.13 -17.54 -2.45
C ASP A 123 -2.24 -17.93 -0.98
N ASP A 124 -2.41 -19.23 -0.73
CA ASP A 124 -2.65 -19.76 0.63
C ASP A 124 -1.58 -19.39 1.65
N GLU A 125 -0.34 -19.23 1.22
CA GLU A 125 0.77 -18.90 2.13
C GLU A 125 0.80 -17.43 2.51
N ASN A 126 0.47 -16.55 1.57
CA ASN A 126 0.71 -15.11 1.72
C ASN A 126 -0.59 -14.29 1.76
N SER A 127 -1.75 -14.89 1.46
CA SER A 127 -3.02 -14.18 1.57
C SER A 127 -3.29 -13.73 3.01
N GLU A 128 -3.87 -12.58 3.15
CA GLU A 128 -4.18 -11.95 4.43
C GLU A 128 -5.62 -11.43 4.48
N THR A 129 -6.15 -11.27 5.67
CA THR A 129 -7.48 -10.69 5.86
C THR A 129 -7.40 -9.16 5.90
N PRO A 130 -8.47 -8.43 5.57
CA PRO A 130 -8.52 -6.98 5.76
C PRO A 130 -8.22 -6.55 7.19
N LEU A 131 -8.68 -7.34 8.18
CA LEU A 131 -8.43 -7.06 9.60
C LEU A 131 -6.94 -7.21 9.96
N TYR A 132 -6.22 -8.16 9.35
CA TYR A 132 -4.79 -8.29 9.57
C TYR A 132 -4.02 -7.06 9.11
N THR A 133 -4.30 -6.56 7.90
CA THR A 133 -3.74 -5.28 7.43
C THR A 133 -4.07 -4.14 8.41
N GLY A 134 -5.31 -4.08 8.90
CA GLY A 134 -5.75 -3.09 9.90
C GLY A 134 -4.97 -3.17 11.21
N ARG A 135 -4.69 -4.38 11.72
CA ARG A 135 -3.86 -4.59 12.93
C ARG A 135 -2.43 -4.08 12.74
N VAL A 136 -1.84 -4.31 11.57
CA VAL A 136 -0.50 -3.80 11.25
C VAL A 136 -0.49 -2.27 11.23
N VAL A 137 -1.49 -1.65 10.63
CA VAL A 137 -1.65 -0.19 10.61
C VAL A 137 -1.80 0.37 12.02
N ALA A 138 -2.62 -0.26 12.86
CA ALA A 138 -2.83 0.16 14.24
C ALA A 138 -1.55 0.04 15.08
N ALA A 139 -0.83 -1.08 14.96
CA ALA A 139 0.43 -1.27 15.68
C ALA A 139 1.51 -0.25 15.26
N LEU A 140 1.60 0.06 13.95
CA LEU A 140 2.50 1.10 13.48
C LEU A 140 2.11 2.50 13.99
N ALA A 141 0.82 2.78 14.12
CA ALA A 141 0.34 4.05 14.66
C ALA A 141 0.64 4.20 16.16
N ASP A 142 0.62 3.10 16.90
CA ASP A 142 0.89 3.05 18.34
C ASP A 142 2.40 2.97 18.66
N ASP A 143 3.25 2.65 17.69
CA ASP A 143 4.70 2.55 17.84
C ASP A 143 5.34 3.92 18.07
N SER A 144 5.94 4.15 19.24
CA SER A 144 6.67 5.38 19.57
C SER A 144 7.88 5.61 18.65
N ASP A 145 8.49 4.52 18.16
CA ASP A 145 9.68 4.53 17.31
C ASP A 145 9.37 4.45 15.82
N ARG A 146 8.10 4.65 15.43
CA ARG A 146 7.67 4.63 14.01
C ARG A 146 8.47 5.57 13.10
N HIS A 147 9.05 6.64 13.67
CA HIS A 147 9.88 7.60 12.92
C HIS A 147 11.11 6.95 12.25
N ILE A 148 11.61 5.83 12.80
CA ILE A 148 12.69 5.03 12.21
C ILE A 148 12.29 4.48 10.83
N ARG A 149 10.97 4.34 10.57
CA ARG A 149 10.41 3.83 9.32
C ARG A 149 10.01 4.93 8.33
N ASN A 150 10.29 6.19 8.65
CA ASN A 150 9.95 7.30 7.79
C ASN A 150 10.57 7.13 6.39
N GLY A 151 9.75 7.25 5.35
CA GLY A 151 10.15 7.08 3.95
C GLY A 151 10.32 5.62 3.50
N GLN A 152 10.17 4.65 4.39
CA GLN A 152 10.28 3.25 4.02
C GLN A 152 8.98 2.73 3.38
N VAL A 153 9.15 1.75 2.49
CA VAL A 153 8.07 0.95 1.94
C VAL A 153 8.26 -0.47 2.46
N LEU A 154 7.31 -0.94 3.26
CA LEU A 154 7.39 -2.19 4.00
C LEU A 154 6.21 -3.09 3.64
N THR A 155 6.37 -4.40 3.76
CA THR A 155 5.25 -5.33 3.64
C THR A 155 4.51 -5.44 4.98
N THR A 156 3.22 -5.77 4.93
CA THR A 156 2.44 -6.12 6.13
C THR A 156 3.11 -7.24 6.92
N ALA A 157 3.69 -8.23 6.22
CA ALA A 157 4.39 -9.35 6.86
C ALA A 157 5.64 -8.92 7.63
N GLU A 158 6.47 -8.00 7.08
CA GLU A 158 7.65 -7.46 7.79
C GLU A 158 7.25 -6.76 9.08
N LEU A 159 6.22 -5.92 9.03
CA LEU A 159 5.73 -5.23 10.23
C LEU A 159 5.04 -6.18 11.20
N ALA A 160 4.27 -7.15 10.72
CA ALA A 160 3.63 -8.13 11.58
C ALA A 160 4.63 -9.01 12.32
N ILE A 161 5.74 -9.41 11.69
CA ILE A 161 6.84 -10.10 12.38
C ILE A 161 7.44 -9.20 13.46
N HIS A 162 7.65 -7.93 13.15
CA HIS A 162 8.22 -6.96 14.09
C HIS A 162 7.32 -6.74 15.32
N TYR A 163 5.99 -6.68 15.11
CA TYR A 163 5.01 -6.44 16.16
C TYR A 163 4.39 -7.73 16.75
N ASP A 164 4.88 -8.92 16.35
CA ASP A 164 4.36 -10.23 16.76
C ASP A 164 2.84 -10.39 16.53
N LEU A 165 2.38 -10.00 15.34
CA LEU A 165 0.97 -10.02 14.96
C LEU A 165 0.60 -11.24 14.13
N THR A 166 -0.58 -11.78 14.37
CA THR A 166 -1.23 -12.81 13.56
C THR A 166 -2.60 -12.35 13.08
N ASP A 167 -3.15 -13.05 12.09
CA ASP A 167 -4.55 -12.88 11.70
C ASP A 167 -5.51 -13.48 12.75
N GLU A 168 -6.81 -13.43 12.50
CA GLU A 168 -7.85 -13.93 13.39
C GLU A 168 -7.83 -15.44 13.59
N ARG A 169 -7.09 -16.15 12.72
CA ARG A 169 -6.91 -17.60 12.73
C ARG A 169 -5.58 -18.02 13.36
N GLY A 170 -4.82 -17.05 13.88
CA GLY A 170 -3.48 -17.29 14.40
C GLY A 170 -2.40 -17.48 13.32
N LYS A 171 -2.72 -17.22 12.04
CA LYS A 171 -1.76 -17.28 10.93
C LYS A 171 -0.97 -15.99 10.84
N GLN A 172 0.33 -16.11 10.59
CA GLN A 172 1.19 -15.00 10.20
C GLN A 172 1.58 -15.18 8.73
N PRO A 173 0.96 -14.43 7.79
CA PRO A 173 1.32 -14.48 6.38
C PRO A 173 2.80 -14.18 6.17
N LYS A 174 3.48 -14.97 5.32
CA LYS A 174 4.92 -14.83 5.12
C LYS A 174 5.30 -13.57 4.34
N GLY A 175 4.39 -13.07 3.51
CA GLY A 175 4.65 -11.97 2.59
C GLY A 175 5.64 -12.36 1.48
N LYS A 176 5.59 -11.62 0.38
CA LYS A 176 6.54 -11.77 -0.73
C LYS A 176 7.21 -10.44 -1.00
N ARG A 177 8.42 -10.27 -0.51
CA ARG A 177 9.28 -9.16 -0.92
C ARG A 177 10.49 -9.70 -1.66
N ASN A 178 10.81 -9.08 -2.79
CA ASN A 178 12.12 -9.27 -3.40
C ASN A 178 13.09 -8.26 -2.76
N PRO A 179 14.15 -8.68 -2.06
CA PRO A 179 14.92 -7.80 -1.16
C PRO A 179 15.81 -6.75 -1.83
N THR A 180 15.76 -6.56 -3.15
CA THR A 180 16.92 -6.03 -3.88
C THR A 180 16.84 -4.62 -4.41
N MET A 181 15.74 -3.88 -4.40
CA MET A 181 15.74 -2.60 -5.11
C MET A 181 15.78 -1.30 -4.27
N TYR A 182 15.47 -1.32 -2.99
CA TYR A 182 15.29 -0.06 -2.26
C TYR A 182 15.78 -0.08 -0.80
N ARG A 183 16.80 -0.90 -0.48
CA ARG A 183 17.41 -0.92 0.87
C ARG A 183 18.53 0.11 1.06
N GLU A 184 18.89 0.84 0.03
CA GLU A 184 19.96 1.82 0.14
C GLU A 184 19.39 3.25 0.13
N THR A 185 19.63 3.85 1.24
CA THR A 185 19.89 5.27 1.52
C THR A 185 18.73 6.28 1.34
N ILE A 186 18.21 6.69 2.45
CA ILE A 186 18.16 8.14 2.74
C ILE A 186 18.90 8.39 4.04
#